data_0d6a45c3c7e06cf88d19b683a0f9a217
#
_entry.id   0d6a45c3c7e06cf88d19b683a0f9a217
#
_cell.length_a   1.000
_cell.length_b   1.000
_cell.length_c   1.000
_cell.angle_alpha   90.00
_cell.angle_beta   90.00
_cell.angle_gamma   90.00
#
_symmetry.space_group_name_H-M   'P 1'
#
loop_
_entity.id
_entity.type
_entity.pdbx_description
1 polymer ?
#
loop_
_entity_poly.entity_id
_entity_poly.type
_entity_poly.pdbx_seq_one_letter_code
_entity_poly.pdbx_strand_id
1 'polypeptide(L)'
;MRKTKKIGGSNVLVTVLLFLGCLTILFPLYMTIIIAFKNPSEMTNDVAGALAFPSSWKLDNFKEAMEVTNFWHTLGNSLLITIATIVLALLIHSLAGYVIGRNMARKKGYRFIYFYIVSGMFVPFAILMMPLVKETAILGLDNRLGVILLYLVFYMPINVMLYSCLLYTSPSPRDRG
;
A
#
# COMPACT_ATOMS: atom_id res chain seq x y z
N MET A 1 -15.29 -32.95 -21.43
CA MET A 1 -13.90 -33.49 -21.45
C MET A 1 -12.92 -32.33 -21.59
N ARG A 2 -12.22 -31.96 -20.50
CA ARG A 2 -11.22 -30.88 -20.46
C ARG A 2 -9.91 -31.47 -21.02
N LYS A 3 -9.50 -31.03 -22.22
CA LYS A 3 -8.21 -31.43 -22.81
C LYS A 3 -7.07 -30.92 -21.93
N THR A 4 -6.38 -31.81 -21.25
CA THR A 4 -5.11 -31.51 -20.58
C THR A 4 -4.08 -31.12 -21.64
N LYS A 5 -3.72 -29.83 -21.70
CA LYS A 5 -2.69 -29.31 -22.58
C LYS A 5 -1.35 -29.92 -22.15
N LYS A 6 -0.72 -30.71 -23.02
CA LYS A 6 0.63 -31.24 -22.79
C LYS A 6 1.59 -30.11 -22.47
N ILE A 7 2.28 -30.24 -21.34
CA ILE A 7 3.33 -29.32 -20.92
C ILE A 7 4.52 -29.51 -21.88
N GLY A 8 4.61 -28.69 -22.92
CA GLY A 8 5.73 -28.69 -23.86
C GLY A 8 6.98 -28.06 -23.24
N GLY A 9 8.17 -28.39 -23.75
CA GLY A 9 9.46 -27.91 -23.24
C GLY A 9 9.60 -26.38 -23.06
N SER A 10 8.79 -25.58 -23.81
CA SER A 10 8.66 -24.14 -23.62
C SER A 10 8.17 -23.76 -22.21
N ASN A 11 7.31 -24.57 -21.60
CA ASN A 11 6.78 -24.30 -20.26
C ASN A 11 7.81 -24.61 -19.17
N VAL A 12 8.71 -25.59 -19.39
CA VAL A 12 9.78 -25.90 -18.44
C VAL A 12 10.79 -24.76 -18.38
N LEU A 13 11.21 -24.22 -19.53
CA LEU A 13 12.12 -23.07 -19.56
C LEU A 13 11.51 -21.86 -18.85
N VAL A 14 10.25 -21.53 -19.15
CA VAL A 14 9.54 -20.43 -18.48
C VAL A 14 9.45 -20.68 -16.98
N THR A 15 9.15 -21.90 -16.55
CA THR A 15 9.09 -22.25 -15.11
C THR A 15 10.45 -22.05 -14.43
N VAL A 16 11.54 -22.49 -15.07
CA VAL A 16 12.89 -22.29 -14.54
C VAL A 16 13.25 -20.82 -14.44
N LEU A 17 12.94 -20.01 -15.48
CA LEU A 17 13.18 -18.57 -15.44
C LEU A 17 12.36 -17.86 -14.35
N LEU A 18 11.10 -18.25 -14.18
CA LEU A 18 10.26 -17.72 -13.11
C LEU A 18 10.80 -18.11 -11.73
N PHE A 19 11.27 -19.35 -11.57
CA PHE A 19 11.86 -19.81 -10.31
C PHE A 19 13.13 -19.02 -9.97
N LEU A 20 14.03 -18.80 -10.93
CA LEU A 20 15.22 -17.97 -10.74
C LEU A 20 14.84 -16.51 -10.42
N GLY A 21 13.84 -15.97 -11.10
CA GLY A 21 13.28 -14.65 -10.78
C GLY A 21 12.74 -14.58 -9.34
N CYS A 22 12.03 -15.60 -8.89
CA CYS A 22 11.55 -15.68 -7.49
C CYS A 22 12.72 -15.70 -6.49
N LEU A 23 13.79 -16.45 -6.77
CA LEU A 23 14.96 -16.48 -5.90
C LEU A 23 15.62 -15.09 -5.80
N THR A 24 15.71 -14.37 -6.93
CA THR A 24 16.24 -13.00 -6.94
C THR A 24 15.40 -12.05 -6.08
N ILE A 25 14.06 -12.17 -6.13
CA ILE A 25 13.16 -11.36 -5.31
C ILE A 25 13.23 -11.75 -3.83
N LEU A 26 13.40 -13.04 -3.53
CA LEU A 26 13.51 -13.53 -2.15
C LEU A 26 14.87 -13.24 -1.50
N PHE A 27 15.91 -12.96 -2.29
CA PHE A 27 17.25 -12.70 -1.78
C PHE A 27 17.33 -11.53 -0.79
N PRO A 28 16.75 -10.34 -1.06
CA PRO A 28 16.72 -9.24 -0.09
C PRO A 28 15.99 -9.62 1.21
N LEU A 29 14.91 -10.39 1.11
CA LEU A 29 14.18 -10.88 2.28
C LEU A 29 15.02 -11.84 3.12
N TYR A 30 15.72 -12.78 2.46
CA TYR A 30 16.69 -13.66 3.09
C TYR A 30 17.74 -12.84 3.86
N MET A 31 18.36 -11.86 3.20
CA MET A 31 19.37 -11.00 3.81
C MET A 31 18.82 -10.25 5.04
N THR A 32 17.61 -9.69 4.93
CA THR A 32 16.97 -8.98 6.04
C THR A 32 16.80 -9.89 7.26
N ILE A 33 16.30 -11.12 7.05
CA ILE A 33 16.09 -12.08 8.13
C ILE A 33 17.42 -12.49 8.76
N ILE A 34 18.44 -12.83 7.96
CA ILE A 34 19.73 -13.29 8.47
C ILE A 34 20.44 -12.17 9.26
N ILE A 35 20.44 -10.95 8.72
CA ILE A 35 21.07 -9.79 9.37
C ILE A 35 20.38 -9.43 10.69
N ALA A 36 19.07 -9.58 10.77
CA ALA A 36 18.31 -9.27 12.00
C ALA A 36 18.76 -10.09 13.22
N PHE A 37 19.34 -11.28 13.01
CA PHE A 37 19.82 -12.15 14.08
C PHE A 37 21.35 -12.13 14.27
N LYS A 38 22.10 -11.41 13.44
CA LYS A 38 23.56 -11.34 13.50
C LYS A 38 24.06 -10.33 14.52
N ASN A 39 25.23 -10.62 15.08
CA ASN A 39 25.96 -9.61 15.81
C ASN A 39 26.59 -8.60 14.82
N PRO A 40 26.71 -7.31 15.18
CA PRO A 40 27.34 -6.30 14.33
C PRO A 40 28.76 -6.67 13.87
N SER A 41 29.52 -7.37 14.70
CA SER A 41 30.88 -7.83 14.39
C SER A 41 30.93 -8.88 13.27
N GLU A 42 29.86 -9.63 13.05
CA GLU A 42 29.78 -10.62 11.96
C GLU A 42 29.58 -9.98 10.60
N MET A 43 29.17 -8.72 10.55
CA MET A 43 28.85 -8.00 9.32
C MET A 43 29.97 -7.10 8.82
N THR A 44 30.87 -6.66 9.73
CA THR A 44 31.87 -5.66 9.42
C THR A 44 33.17 -6.21 8.81
N ASN A 45 33.44 -7.50 8.97
CA ASN A 45 34.76 -8.07 8.65
C ASN A 45 34.83 -8.77 7.30
N ASP A 46 33.70 -9.18 6.70
CA ASP A 46 33.74 -9.88 5.40
C ASP A 46 32.35 -9.88 4.74
N VAL A 47 32.31 -9.63 3.41
CA VAL A 47 31.10 -9.75 2.60
C VAL A 47 30.53 -11.18 2.63
N ALA A 48 31.40 -12.20 2.65
CA ALA A 48 31.00 -13.59 2.79
C ALA A 48 30.34 -13.86 4.14
N GLY A 49 30.84 -13.22 5.21
CA GLY A 49 30.27 -13.26 6.54
C GLY A 49 28.84 -12.68 6.56
N ALA A 50 28.57 -11.64 5.76
CA ALA A 50 27.23 -11.07 5.67
C ALA A 50 26.20 -12.04 5.09
N LEU A 51 26.60 -12.92 4.17
CA LEU A 51 25.73 -13.92 3.50
C LEU A 51 25.58 -15.22 4.31
N ALA A 52 26.50 -15.53 5.21
CA ALA A 52 26.47 -16.74 6.02
C ALA A 52 25.33 -16.72 7.06
N PHE A 53 24.95 -17.88 7.58
CA PHE A 53 24.02 -17.96 8.70
C PHE A 53 24.64 -17.33 9.98
N PRO A 54 23.80 -16.78 10.89
CA PRO A 54 24.27 -16.25 12.17
C PRO A 54 25.00 -17.34 12.98
N SER A 55 26.10 -16.99 13.65
CA SER A 55 26.77 -17.90 14.57
C SER A 55 25.92 -18.20 15.82
N SER A 56 25.06 -17.25 16.19
CA SER A 56 24.10 -17.39 17.27
C SER A 56 22.80 -16.63 16.96
N TRP A 57 21.65 -17.27 17.14
CA TRP A 57 20.33 -16.67 16.95
C TRP A 57 19.95 -15.86 18.19
N LYS A 58 20.27 -14.56 18.20
CA LYS A 58 19.95 -13.64 19.31
C LYS A 58 18.89 -12.64 18.91
N LEU A 59 18.15 -12.15 19.90
CA LEU A 59 17.10 -11.15 19.73
C LEU A 59 17.56 -9.74 20.17
N ASP A 60 18.87 -9.55 20.37
CA ASP A 60 19.41 -8.30 20.90
C ASP A 60 19.15 -7.13 19.93
N ASN A 61 19.32 -7.34 18.63
CA ASN A 61 19.01 -6.33 17.61
C ASN A 61 17.52 -5.92 17.62
N PHE A 62 16.63 -6.87 17.92
CA PHE A 62 15.19 -6.55 18.01
C PHE A 62 14.88 -5.70 19.25
N LYS A 63 15.53 -5.99 20.39
CA LYS A 63 15.36 -5.18 21.60
C LYS A 63 15.88 -3.77 21.37
N GLU A 64 17.09 -3.65 20.84
CA GLU A 64 17.70 -2.36 20.51
C GLU A 64 16.85 -1.57 19.52
N ALA A 65 16.38 -2.21 18.45
CA ALA A 65 15.48 -1.59 17.49
C ALA A 65 14.18 -1.08 18.13
N MET A 66 13.56 -1.85 19.04
CA MET A 66 12.37 -1.46 19.76
C MET A 66 12.60 -0.26 20.69
N GLU A 67 13.77 -0.19 21.33
CA GLU A 67 14.15 0.92 22.21
C GLU A 67 14.44 2.19 21.40
N VAL A 68 15.31 2.10 20.38
CA VAL A 68 15.70 3.23 19.54
C VAL A 68 14.51 3.85 18.81
N THR A 69 13.56 3.03 18.33
CA THR A 69 12.37 3.51 17.61
C THR A 69 11.22 3.93 18.51
N ASN A 70 11.33 3.78 19.84
CA ASN A 70 10.19 3.91 20.74
C ASN A 70 8.98 3.12 20.22
N PHE A 71 9.19 1.85 19.89
CA PHE A 71 8.29 1.01 19.11
C PHE A 71 6.81 1.13 19.54
N TRP A 72 6.50 1.00 20.82
CA TRP A 72 5.12 1.03 21.31
C TRP A 72 4.43 2.37 21.09
N HIS A 73 5.15 3.47 21.28
CA HIS A 73 4.63 4.80 21.00
C HIS A 73 4.40 5.02 19.49
N THR A 74 5.36 4.62 18.66
CA THR A 74 5.27 4.72 17.20
C THR A 74 4.16 3.84 16.64
N LEU A 75 4.02 2.62 17.17
CA LEU A 75 2.92 1.71 16.82
C LEU A 75 1.56 2.31 17.18
N GLY A 76 1.42 2.87 18.39
CA GLY A 76 0.19 3.55 18.82
C GLY A 76 -0.19 4.72 17.89
N ASN A 77 0.80 5.53 17.49
CA ASN A 77 0.59 6.61 16.52
C ASN A 77 0.11 6.08 15.16
N SER A 78 0.77 5.04 14.65
CA SER A 78 0.41 4.44 13.35
C SER A 78 -0.99 3.84 13.39
N LEU A 79 -1.34 3.13 14.46
CA LEU A 79 -2.69 2.57 14.64
C LEU A 79 -3.75 3.67 14.69
N LEU A 80 -3.51 4.75 15.45
CA LEU A 80 -4.44 5.87 15.55
C LEU A 80 -4.68 6.51 14.18
N ILE A 81 -3.61 6.83 13.47
CA ILE A 81 -3.71 7.45 12.13
C ILE A 81 -4.44 6.50 11.17
N THR A 82 -4.08 5.21 11.18
CA THR A 82 -4.68 4.21 10.28
C THR A 82 -6.17 4.04 10.56
N ILE A 83 -6.56 3.82 11.82
CA ILE A 83 -7.96 3.62 12.18
C ILE A 83 -8.79 4.87 11.88
N ALA A 84 -8.30 6.06 12.27
CA ALA A 84 -9.00 7.31 11.98
C ALA A 84 -9.17 7.53 10.47
N THR A 85 -8.12 7.30 9.69
CA THR A 85 -8.18 7.43 8.23
C THR A 85 -9.16 6.44 7.61
N ILE A 86 -9.15 5.17 8.04
CA ILE A 86 -10.07 4.15 7.50
C ILE A 86 -11.52 4.53 7.80
N VAL A 87 -11.83 4.88 9.06
CA VAL A 87 -13.20 5.24 9.46
C VAL A 87 -13.69 6.46 8.68
N LEU A 88 -12.88 7.51 8.59
CA LEU A 88 -13.25 8.73 7.85
C LEU A 88 -13.35 8.46 6.34
N ALA A 89 -12.44 7.68 5.77
CA ALA A 89 -12.48 7.32 4.35
C ALA A 89 -13.73 6.51 4.03
N LEU A 90 -14.07 5.52 4.86
CA LEU A 90 -15.30 4.73 4.67
C LEU A 90 -16.55 5.62 4.70
N LEU A 91 -16.62 6.58 5.60
CA LEU A 91 -17.75 7.50 5.69
C LEU A 91 -17.78 8.50 4.53
N ILE A 92 -16.70 9.25 4.34
CA ILE A 92 -16.66 10.36 3.39
C ILE A 92 -16.67 9.86 1.93
N HIS A 93 -15.81 8.89 1.62
CA HIS A 93 -15.65 8.42 0.24
C HIS A 93 -16.84 7.56 -0.22
N SER A 94 -17.43 6.76 0.69
CA SER A 94 -18.62 5.98 0.34
C SER A 94 -19.82 6.89 0.06
N LEU A 95 -20.05 7.91 0.89
CA LEU A 95 -21.10 8.90 0.66
C LEU A 95 -20.87 9.67 -0.65
N ALA A 96 -19.65 10.15 -0.88
CA ALA A 96 -19.29 10.86 -2.11
C ALA A 96 -19.46 9.94 -3.33
N GLY A 97 -18.94 8.72 -3.29
CA GLY A 97 -19.06 7.74 -4.37
C GLY A 97 -20.50 7.35 -4.65
N TYR A 98 -21.32 7.19 -3.60
CA TYR A 98 -22.74 6.91 -3.74
C TYR A 98 -23.49 8.07 -4.43
N VAL A 99 -23.32 9.30 -3.93
CA VAL A 99 -24.02 10.49 -4.48
C VAL A 99 -23.58 10.74 -5.92
N ILE A 100 -22.29 10.71 -6.18
CA ILE A 100 -21.73 10.92 -7.52
C ILE A 100 -22.19 9.80 -8.45
N GLY A 101 -22.01 8.54 -8.08
CA GLY A 101 -22.38 7.38 -8.87
C GLY A 101 -23.86 7.41 -9.28
N ARG A 102 -24.76 7.66 -8.34
CA ARG A 102 -26.20 7.72 -8.60
C ARG A 102 -26.62 8.83 -9.57
N ASN A 103 -25.92 9.96 -9.55
CA ASN A 103 -26.34 11.17 -10.28
C ASN A 103 -25.56 11.41 -11.59
N MET A 104 -24.35 10.82 -11.76
CA MET A 104 -23.49 11.12 -12.92
C MET A 104 -24.10 10.68 -14.27
N ALA A 105 -24.98 9.68 -14.29
CA ALA A 105 -25.69 9.27 -15.50
C ALA A 105 -26.75 10.30 -15.95
N ARG A 106 -27.35 11.02 -14.99
CA ARG A 106 -28.47 11.93 -15.26
C ARG A 106 -28.07 13.41 -15.31
N LYS A 107 -27.02 13.81 -14.58
CA LYS A 107 -26.63 15.22 -14.42
C LYS A 107 -25.18 15.43 -14.83
N LYS A 108 -24.95 16.30 -15.85
CA LYS A 108 -23.62 16.61 -16.40
C LYS A 108 -22.64 17.13 -15.33
N GLY A 109 -23.12 17.90 -14.34
CA GLY A 109 -22.27 18.44 -13.25
C GLY A 109 -21.66 17.31 -12.40
N TYR A 110 -22.42 16.26 -12.04
CA TYR A 110 -21.89 15.13 -11.29
C TYR A 110 -20.89 14.30 -12.12
N ARG A 111 -21.12 14.19 -13.42
CA ARG A 111 -20.16 13.56 -14.34
C ARG A 111 -18.85 14.36 -14.40
N PHE A 112 -18.93 15.68 -14.45
CA PHE A 112 -17.72 16.53 -14.41
C PHE A 112 -16.97 16.36 -13.08
N ILE A 113 -17.67 16.41 -11.93
CA ILE A 113 -17.06 16.19 -10.59
C ILE A 113 -16.40 14.80 -10.52
N TYR A 114 -17.05 13.76 -11.04
CA TYR A 114 -16.47 12.42 -11.09
C TYR A 114 -15.13 12.40 -11.83
N PHE A 115 -15.11 12.88 -13.07
CA PHE A 115 -13.87 12.89 -13.86
C PHE A 115 -12.81 13.82 -13.26
N TYR A 116 -13.20 14.93 -12.67
CA TYR A 116 -12.29 15.83 -11.97
C TYR A 116 -11.62 15.12 -10.78
N ILE A 117 -12.37 14.44 -9.94
CA ILE A 117 -11.81 13.68 -8.81
C ILE A 117 -10.91 12.55 -9.31
N VAL A 118 -11.41 11.73 -10.25
CA VAL A 118 -10.66 10.57 -10.78
C VAL A 118 -9.39 11.01 -11.52
N SER A 119 -9.37 12.18 -12.14
CA SER A 119 -8.16 12.71 -12.78
C SER A 119 -6.98 12.89 -11.82
N GLY A 120 -7.25 13.06 -10.53
CA GLY A 120 -6.21 13.11 -9.49
C GLY A 120 -5.33 11.84 -9.43
N MET A 121 -5.82 10.69 -9.91
CA MET A 121 -5.01 9.45 -9.97
C MET A 121 -3.84 9.54 -10.95
N PHE A 122 -3.92 10.42 -11.95
CA PHE A 122 -2.87 10.56 -12.97
C PHE A 122 -1.71 11.44 -12.51
N VAL A 123 -1.84 12.11 -11.37
CA VAL A 123 -0.77 12.93 -10.81
C VAL A 123 0.16 12.05 -9.98
N PRO A 124 1.43 11.83 -10.41
CA PRO A 124 2.38 11.01 -9.65
C PRO A 124 2.66 11.62 -8.27
N PHE A 125 2.53 10.82 -7.21
CA PHE A 125 2.80 11.27 -5.84
C PHE A 125 4.20 11.88 -5.67
N ALA A 126 5.20 11.34 -6.37
CA ALA A 126 6.57 11.84 -6.31
C ALA A 126 6.71 13.34 -6.69
N ILE A 127 5.88 13.83 -7.60
CA ILE A 127 5.88 15.24 -8.00
C ILE A 127 5.25 16.11 -6.92
N LEU A 128 4.24 15.58 -6.22
CA LEU A 128 3.49 16.33 -5.21
C LEU A 128 4.18 16.33 -3.84
N MET A 129 5.07 15.37 -3.57
CA MET A 129 5.63 15.15 -2.24
C MET A 129 6.28 16.41 -1.65
N MET A 130 7.18 17.06 -2.39
CA MET A 130 7.89 18.25 -1.89
C MET A 130 6.98 19.48 -1.71
N PRO A 131 6.11 19.85 -2.67
CA PRO A 131 5.11 20.90 -2.45
C PRO A 131 4.20 20.62 -1.26
N LEU A 132 3.74 19.39 -1.08
CA LEU A 132 2.85 19.02 0.03
C LEU A 132 3.52 19.16 1.40
N VAL A 133 4.77 18.70 1.53
CA VAL A 133 5.53 18.88 2.79
C VAL A 133 5.66 20.38 3.12
N LYS A 134 5.94 21.21 2.13
CA LYS A 134 6.05 22.67 2.32
C LYS A 134 4.70 23.28 2.71
N GLU A 135 3.63 22.95 1.99
CA GLU A 135 2.30 23.51 2.25
C GLU A 135 1.75 23.04 3.60
N THR A 136 1.93 21.78 3.97
CA THR A 136 1.50 21.28 5.29
C THR A 136 2.25 21.97 6.42
N ALA A 137 3.55 22.25 6.27
CA ALA A 137 4.33 23.00 7.26
C ALA A 137 3.85 24.45 7.39
N ILE A 138 3.57 25.14 6.27
CA ILE A 138 3.03 26.51 6.27
C ILE A 138 1.67 26.58 6.96
N LEU A 139 0.83 25.56 6.74
CA LEU A 139 -0.53 25.49 7.31
C LEU A 139 -0.55 24.97 8.75
N GLY A 140 0.60 24.61 9.34
CA GLY A 140 0.66 23.98 10.67
C GLY A 140 0.03 22.59 10.72
N LEU A 141 0.00 21.90 9.59
CA LEU A 141 -0.55 20.54 9.42
C LEU A 141 0.55 19.45 9.38
N ASP A 142 1.74 19.75 9.86
CA ASP A 142 2.86 18.81 10.03
C ASP A 142 2.66 17.91 11.28
N ASN A 143 1.43 17.44 11.46
CA ASN A 143 0.99 16.67 12.61
C ASN A 143 0.07 15.52 12.19
N ARG A 144 -0.42 14.73 13.16
CA ARG A 144 -1.28 13.56 12.91
C ARG A 144 -2.54 13.89 12.12
N LEU A 145 -3.16 15.06 12.38
CA LEU A 145 -4.35 15.49 11.65
C LEU A 145 -4.02 15.77 10.17
N GLY A 146 -2.91 16.44 9.90
CA GLY A 146 -2.47 16.69 8.53
C GLY A 146 -2.22 15.41 7.75
N VAL A 147 -1.59 14.40 8.37
CA VAL A 147 -1.37 13.10 7.73
C VAL A 147 -2.69 12.40 7.40
N ILE A 148 -3.66 12.42 8.33
CA ILE A 148 -5.00 11.84 8.11
C ILE A 148 -5.70 12.56 6.95
N LEU A 149 -5.67 13.91 6.93
CA LEU A 149 -6.27 14.70 5.84
C LEU A 149 -5.62 14.42 4.49
N LEU A 150 -4.29 14.32 4.44
CA LEU A 150 -3.58 13.96 3.22
C LEU A 150 -4.00 12.59 2.71
N TYR A 151 -4.07 11.59 3.56
CA TYR A 151 -4.53 10.25 3.16
C TYR A 151 -5.97 10.27 2.64
N LEU A 152 -6.87 11.02 3.26
CA LEU A 152 -8.24 11.18 2.76
C LEU A 152 -8.25 11.78 1.35
N VAL A 153 -7.47 12.84 1.12
CA VAL A 153 -7.42 13.49 -0.20
C VAL A 153 -6.82 12.54 -1.25
N PHE A 154 -5.71 11.88 -0.95
CA PHE A 154 -5.02 11.02 -1.91
C PHE A 154 -5.79 9.76 -2.29
N TYR A 155 -6.49 9.15 -1.33
CA TYR A 155 -7.28 7.95 -1.59
C TYR A 155 -8.69 8.23 -2.12
N MET A 156 -9.14 9.49 -2.10
CA MET A 156 -10.47 9.88 -2.60
C MET A 156 -10.71 9.46 -4.05
N PRO A 157 -9.80 9.70 -5.02
CA PRO A 157 -10.04 9.36 -6.42
C PRO A 157 -10.34 7.88 -6.63
N ILE A 158 -9.48 7.00 -6.12
CA ILE A 158 -9.64 5.55 -6.28
C ILE A 158 -10.89 5.04 -5.55
N ASN A 159 -11.14 5.52 -4.33
CA ASN A 159 -12.29 5.09 -3.55
C ASN A 159 -13.61 5.53 -4.18
N VAL A 160 -13.72 6.78 -4.63
CA VAL A 160 -14.92 7.27 -5.32
C VAL A 160 -15.16 6.48 -6.61
N MET A 161 -14.10 6.16 -7.36
CA MET A 161 -14.20 5.31 -8.54
C MET A 161 -14.73 3.92 -8.18
N LEU A 162 -14.16 3.25 -7.17
CA LEU A 162 -14.58 1.92 -6.74
C LEU A 162 -16.03 1.90 -6.25
N TYR A 163 -16.43 2.82 -5.39
CA TYR A 163 -17.81 2.91 -4.91
C TYR A 163 -18.80 3.19 -6.04
N SER A 164 -18.43 4.06 -6.98
CA SER A 164 -19.27 4.31 -8.16
C SER A 164 -19.42 3.07 -9.05
N CYS A 165 -18.32 2.33 -9.29
CA CYS A 165 -18.35 1.08 -10.05
C CYS A 165 -19.20 0.01 -9.36
N LEU A 166 -19.10 -0.15 -8.04
CA LEU A 166 -19.89 -1.12 -7.29
C LEU A 166 -21.41 -0.87 -7.42
N LEU A 167 -21.84 0.40 -7.51
CA LEU A 167 -23.24 0.74 -7.72
C LEU A 167 -23.77 0.30 -9.09
N TYR A 168 -22.90 0.23 -10.11
CA TYR A 168 -23.30 -0.23 -11.45
C TYR A 168 -23.23 -1.76 -11.60
N THR A 169 -22.36 -2.41 -10.86
CA THR A 169 -22.14 -3.87 -10.96
C THR A 169 -22.97 -4.67 -9.97
N SER A 170 -23.48 -4.03 -8.90
CA SER A 170 -24.34 -4.70 -7.94
C SER A 170 -25.74 -4.89 -8.54
N PRO A 171 -26.25 -6.14 -8.66
CA PRO A 171 -27.59 -6.39 -9.17
C PRO A 171 -28.61 -5.72 -8.26
N SER A 172 -29.47 -4.88 -8.86
CA SER A 172 -30.59 -4.25 -8.16
C SER A 172 -31.51 -5.33 -7.59
N PRO A 173 -32.14 -5.11 -6.43
CA PRO A 173 -33.21 -6.00 -5.95
C PRO A 173 -34.33 -6.20 -6.97
N ARG A 174 -34.49 -5.27 -7.92
CA ARG A 174 -35.45 -5.38 -9.02
C ARG A 174 -35.04 -6.34 -10.13
N ASP A 175 -33.74 -6.69 -10.21
CA ASP A 175 -33.22 -7.61 -11.23
C ASP A 175 -33.22 -9.07 -10.76
N ARG A 176 -33.77 -9.33 -9.55
CA ARG A 176 -33.92 -10.66 -8.94
C ARG A 176 -35.32 -11.23 -9.02
N GLY A 177 -36.23 -10.56 -9.72
CA GLY A 177 -37.61 -10.99 -9.93
C GLY A 177 -37.84 -11.59 -11.29
#